data_8521d317b701fbcca104bf0b3b759c49
#
_entry.id   8521d317b701fbcca104bf0b3b759c49
#
_cell.length_a   1.000
_cell.length_b   1.000
_cell.length_c   1.000
_cell.angle_alpha   90.00
_cell.angle_beta   90.00
_cell.angle_gamma   90.00
#
_symmetry.space_group_name_H-M   'P 1'
#
loop_
_entity.id
_entity.type
_entity.pdbx_description
1 polymer ?
#
loop_
_entity_poly.entity_id
_entity_poly.type
_entity_poly.pdbx_seq_one_letter_code
_entity_poly.pdbx_strand_id
1 'polypeptide(L)'
;AASKNRTARGVSALVVVTAVSLSGCGLPVAQPQQPEIEKYTRPGIRQGEASKFLKGYSDQLDEALKGDHKKLDQIQTGPLLQRTRAEVAIADKTEDKLSSPRFSSVLAASPNFDKYPMWFIAFGAVDKKDAGSQALLVTRESATEEWTVTQALFVPDDQVPGFEVDEG
;
A
#
# COMPACT_ATOMS: atom_id res chain seq x y z
N ALA A 1 47.26 5.90 -77.94
CA ALA A 1 47.82 4.61 -78.35
C ALA A 1 47.00 3.51 -77.72
N ALA A 2 46.14 2.95 -78.51
CA ALA A 2 46.20 1.62 -79.12
C ALA A 2 45.99 0.49 -78.07
N SER A 3 44.92 -0.15 -78.22
CA SER A 3 44.66 -1.44 -78.91
C SER A 3 44.55 -2.57 -77.87
N LYS A 4 43.67 -3.46 -77.83
CA LYS A 4 43.08 -4.41 -78.73
C LYS A 4 42.30 -5.45 -77.99
N ASN A 5 41.10 -5.71 -78.40
CA ASN A 5 40.32 -6.94 -78.44
C ASN A 5 40.98 -8.23 -77.94
N ARG A 6 40.19 -9.08 -77.23
CA ARG A 6 39.81 -10.38 -77.79
C ARG A 6 38.70 -11.06 -77.07
N THR A 7 37.68 -11.38 -77.76
CA THR A 7 36.62 -12.35 -77.64
C THR A 7 37.11 -13.74 -77.23
N ALA A 8 36.40 -14.41 -76.33
CA ALA A 8 36.27 -15.85 -76.38
C ALA A 8 34.91 -16.31 -75.82
N ARG A 9 34.26 -16.99 -76.69
CA ARG A 9 33.02 -17.77 -76.53
C ARG A 9 33.22 -18.91 -75.54
N GLY A 10 32.17 -19.28 -74.86
CA GLY A 10 32.17 -20.65 -74.36
C GLY A 10 31.13 -20.95 -73.31
N VAL A 11 30.06 -21.56 -73.78
CA VAL A 11 29.38 -22.68 -73.22
C VAL A 11 28.37 -22.46 -72.10
N SER A 12 27.13 -22.53 -72.50
CA SER A 12 25.94 -22.81 -71.68
C SER A 12 26.08 -24.10 -70.86
N ALA A 13 25.88 -24.04 -69.59
CA ALA A 13 25.54 -25.18 -68.82
C ALA A 13 24.24 -24.84 -68.06
N LEU A 14 23.19 -25.38 -68.58
CA LEU A 14 21.86 -25.32 -67.99
C LEU A 14 21.84 -26.28 -66.79
N VAL A 15 21.94 -25.76 -65.57
CA VAL A 15 21.71 -26.54 -64.36
C VAL A 15 20.26 -26.30 -63.95
N VAL A 16 19.42 -27.26 -64.23
CA VAL A 16 18.05 -27.35 -63.71
C VAL A 16 18.18 -27.80 -62.25
N VAL A 17 18.06 -26.86 -61.34
CA VAL A 17 17.89 -27.17 -59.93
C VAL A 17 16.41 -27.36 -59.68
N THR A 18 16.01 -28.60 -59.58
CA THR A 18 14.69 -29.01 -59.04
C THR A 18 14.59 -28.63 -57.57
N ALA A 19 13.95 -27.51 -57.30
CA ALA A 19 13.58 -27.12 -55.95
C ALA A 19 12.51 -28.14 -55.44
N VAL A 20 12.92 -29.05 -54.60
CA VAL A 20 12.01 -29.89 -53.78
C VAL A 20 11.46 -29.00 -52.69
N SER A 21 10.26 -28.48 -52.88
CA SER A 21 9.51 -27.81 -51.86
C SER A 21 9.05 -28.84 -50.83
N LEU A 22 9.80 -29.02 -49.77
CA LEU A 22 9.32 -29.67 -48.54
C LEU A 22 8.27 -28.75 -47.92
N SER A 23 6.99 -29.04 -48.24
CA SER A 23 5.89 -28.48 -47.51
C SER A 23 5.91 -29.11 -46.09
N GLY A 24 6.71 -28.55 -45.23
CA GLY A 24 6.64 -28.84 -43.81
C GLY A 24 5.31 -28.35 -43.31
N CYS A 25 4.38 -29.24 -42.98
CA CYS A 25 3.23 -28.92 -42.15
C CYS A 25 3.79 -28.41 -40.79
N GLY A 26 3.97 -27.09 -40.71
CA GLY A 26 4.25 -26.44 -39.43
C GLY A 26 3.02 -26.61 -38.54
N LEU A 27 3.04 -27.63 -37.67
CA LEU A 27 2.14 -27.64 -36.54
C LEU A 27 2.32 -26.34 -35.77
N PRO A 28 1.23 -25.61 -35.45
CA PRO A 28 1.36 -24.44 -34.61
C PRO A 28 1.95 -24.88 -33.26
N VAL A 29 3.21 -24.55 -33.03
CA VAL A 29 3.83 -24.72 -31.72
C VAL A 29 3.06 -23.77 -30.82
N ALA A 30 2.26 -24.36 -29.91
CA ALA A 30 1.63 -23.56 -28.86
C ALA A 30 2.73 -22.82 -28.13
N GLN A 31 2.75 -21.52 -28.28
CA GLN A 31 3.66 -20.70 -27.46
C GLN A 31 3.30 -20.97 -26.01
N PRO A 32 4.27 -21.33 -25.15
CA PRO A 32 4.00 -21.46 -23.74
C PRO A 32 3.46 -20.10 -23.28
N GLN A 33 2.18 -20.07 -22.92
CA GLN A 33 1.62 -18.91 -22.24
C GLN A 33 2.45 -18.78 -20.96
N GLN A 34 3.23 -17.70 -20.90
CA GLN A 34 3.84 -17.33 -19.65
C GLN A 34 2.70 -17.19 -18.65
N PRO A 35 2.72 -17.91 -17.51
CA PRO A 35 1.71 -17.71 -16.50
C PRO A 35 1.69 -16.23 -16.17
N GLU A 36 0.55 -15.59 -16.34
CA GLU A 36 0.35 -14.23 -15.88
C GLU A 36 0.56 -14.27 -14.38
N ILE A 37 1.71 -13.75 -13.93
CA ILE A 37 2.03 -13.68 -12.51
C ILE A 37 1.05 -12.67 -11.94
N GLU A 38 -0.02 -13.19 -11.33
CA GLU A 38 -0.93 -12.33 -10.58
C GLU A 38 -0.11 -11.51 -9.61
N LYS A 39 -0.24 -10.20 -9.75
CA LYS A 39 0.48 -9.26 -8.91
C LYS A 39 0.05 -9.48 -7.46
N TYR A 40 0.98 -9.95 -6.63
CA TYR A 40 0.68 -10.21 -5.23
C TYR A 40 0.25 -8.91 -4.56
N THR A 41 -0.97 -8.89 -4.05
CA THR A 41 -1.52 -7.80 -3.26
C THR A 41 -1.91 -8.31 -1.87
N ARG A 42 -1.86 -7.42 -0.89
CA ARG A 42 -2.24 -7.72 0.48
C ARG A 42 -2.98 -6.54 1.10
N PRO A 43 -3.92 -6.77 2.00
CA PRO A 43 -4.52 -5.69 2.77
C PRO A 43 -3.46 -5.01 3.65
N GLY A 44 -3.61 -3.73 3.90
CA GLY A 44 -2.74 -3.00 4.82
C GLY A 44 -2.78 -3.57 6.23
N ILE A 45 -3.97 -3.94 6.69
CA ILE A 45 -4.18 -4.52 8.01
C ILE A 45 -5.36 -5.51 8.00
N ARG A 46 -5.33 -6.48 8.88
CA ARG A 46 -6.44 -7.39 9.13
C ARG A 46 -7.25 -6.91 10.33
N GLN A 47 -8.53 -7.30 10.41
CA GLN A 47 -9.46 -6.83 11.44
C GLN A 47 -8.94 -7.05 12.88
N GLY A 48 -8.46 -8.23 13.21
CA GLY A 48 -7.92 -8.51 14.55
C GLY A 48 -6.63 -7.75 14.88
N GLU A 49 -5.82 -7.46 13.87
CA GLU A 49 -4.59 -6.67 14.01
C GLU A 49 -4.90 -5.18 14.25
N ALA A 50 -5.98 -4.65 13.67
CA ALA A 50 -6.42 -3.28 13.89
C ALA A 50 -6.80 -3.01 15.35
N SER A 51 -7.54 -3.93 15.98
CA SER A 51 -7.88 -3.83 17.40
C SER A 51 -6.64 -3.85 18.29
N LYS A 52 -5.68 -4.72 17.98
CA LYS A 52 -4.40 -4.79 18.69
C LYS A 52 -3.58 -3.51 18.50
N PHE A 53 -3.55 -2.99 17.27
CA PHE A 53 -2.88 -1.74 16.96
C PHE A 53 -3.45 -0.57 17.75
N LEU A 54 -4.77 -0.37 17.76
CA LEU A 54 -5.40 0.75 18.47
C LEU A 54 -5.19 0.66 19.99
N LYS A 55 -5.20 -0.55 20.55
CA LYS A 55 -4.85 -0.73 21.96
C LYS A 55 -3.42 -0.29 22.24
N GLY A 56 -2.47 -0.77 21.45
CA GLY A 56 -1.05 -0.39 21.59
C GLY A 56 -0.82 1.10 21.40
N TYR A 57 -1.46 1.69 20.39
CA TYR A 57 -1.42 3.14 20.15
C TYR A 57 -1.93 3.94 21.34
N SER A 58 -3.08 3.55 21.93
CA SER A 58 -3.65 4.21 23.10
C SER A 58 -2.70 4.15 24.30
N ASP A 59 -2.05 3.00 24.53
CA ASP A 59 -1.08 2.82 25.62
C ASP A 59 0.15 3.71 25.42
N GLN A 60 0.73 3.71 24.20
CA GLN A 60 1.90 4.54 23.88
C GLN A 60 1.59 6.03 23.90
N LEU A 61 0.40 6.43 23.44
CA LEU A 61 -0.06 7.82 23.50
C LEU A 61 -0.21 8.27 24.94
N ASP A 62 -0.79 7.45 25.80
CA ASP A 62 -0.94 7.76 27.23
C ASP A 62 0.40 7.93 27.93
N GLU A 63 1.38 7.08 27.63
CA GLU A 63 2.76 7.25 28.11
C GLU A 63 3.40 8.56 27.61
N ALA A 64 3.24 8.86 26.32
CA ALA A 64 3.82 10.07 25.72
C ALA A 64 3.19 11.35 26.30
N LEU A 65 1.88 11.35 26.53
CA LEU A 65 1.17 12.50 27.11
C LEU A 65 1.51 12.75 28.59
N LYS A 66 1.85 11.70 29.34
CA LYS A 66 2.19 11.81 30.77
C LYS A 66 3.69 12.02 31.05
N GLY A 67 4.53 11.73 30.07
CA GLY A 67 5.98 11.69 30.28
C GLY A 67 6.79 12.34 29.16
N ASP A 68 7.46 11.52 28.35
CA ASP A 68 8.32 12.02 27.29
C ASP A 68 7.54 12.32 25.99
N HIS A 69 7.18 13.57 25.79
CA HIS A 69 6.43 14.02 24.61
C HIS A 69 7.18 13.80 23.28
N LYS A 70 8.49 13.52 23.28
CA LYS A 70 9.24 13.13 22.08
C LYS A 70 8.78 11.79 21.51
N LYS A 71 8.20 10.93 22.34
CA LYS A 71 7.61 9.66 21.90
C LYS A 71 6.43 9.83 20.95
N LEU A 72 5.80 11.00 20.91
CA LEU A 72 4.73 11.32 19.97
C LEU A 72 5.17 11.13 18.52
N ASP A 73 6.42 11.44 18.17
CA ASP A 73 6.97 11.31 16.82
C ASP A 73 7.08 9.84 16.35
N GLN A 74 7.03 8.89 17.26
CA GLN A 74 7.11 7.46 16.95
C GLN A 74 5.73 6.87 16.63
N ILE A 75 4.65 7.53 17.07
CA ILE A 75 3.28 7.00 16.97
C ILE A 75 2.35 7.87 16.14
N GLN A 76 2.71 9.14 15.95
CA GLN A 76 1.92 10.10 15.18
C GLN A 76 2.77 10.81 14.14
N THR A 77 2.14 11.24 13.06
CA THR A 77 2.78 12.05 12.03
C THR A 77 1.79 13.11 11.49
N GLY A 78 2.30 13.99 10.64
CA GLY A 78 1.48 14.95 9.90
C GLY A 78 0.61 15.86 10.77
N PRO A 79 -0.63 16.12 10.34
CA PRO A 79 -1.53 17.05 11.03
C PRO A 79 -1.87 16.62 12.45
N LEU A 80 -2.01 15.32 12.71
CA LEU A 80 -2.33 14.84 14.05
C LEU A 80 -1.20 15.14 15.04
N LEU A 81 0.04 14.86 14.65
CA LEU A 81 1.20 15.16 15.50
C LEU A 81 1.29 16.65 15.85
N GLN A 82 1.07 17.52 14.86
CA GLN A 82 1.07 18.97 15.09
C GLN A 82 -0.03 19.38 16.07
N ARG A 83 -1.24 18.85 15.91
CA ARG A 83 -2.35 19.11 16.84
C ARG A 83 -2.04 18.64 18.25
N THR A 84 -1.59 17.40 18.40
CA THR A 84 -1.26 16.85 19.73
C THR A 84 -0.16 17.63 20.43
N ARG A 85 0.86 18.06 19.70
CA ARG A 85 1.91 18.93 20.27
C ARG A 85 1.37 20.29 20.75
N ALA A 86 0.44 20.88 20.00
CA ALA A 86 -0.23 22.11 20.41
C ALA A 86 -1.09 21.90 21.66
N GLU A 87 -1.84 20.79 21.73
CA GLU A 87 -2.64 20.41 22.90
C GLU A 87 -1.76 20.22 24.14
N VAL A 88 -0.62 19.53 24.00
CA VAL A 88 0.38 19.37 25.08
C VAL A 88 0.90 20.73 25.54
N ALA A 89 1.30 21.62 24.63
CA ALA A 89 1.82 22.93 24.98
C ALA A 89 0.77 23.82 25.67
N ILE A 90 -0.52 23.65 25.39
CA ILE A 90 -1.62 24.32 26.10
C ILE A 90 -1.78 23.69 27.49
N ALA A 91 -1.86 22.37 27.56
CA ALA A 91 -2.04 21.66 28.82
C ALA A 91 -0.94 21.95 29.83
N ASP A 92 0.30 22.05 29.38
CA ASP A 92 1.44 22.45 30.24
C ASP A 92 1.27 23.85 30.84
N LYS A 93 0.57 24.75 30.16
CA LYS A 93 0.30 26.12 30.64
C LYS A 93 -0.90 26.23 31.54
N THR A 94 -1.91 25.36 31.31
CA THR A 94 -3.18 25.35 32.04
C THR A 94 -3.19 24.33 33.16
N GLU A 95 -2.12 23.54 33.32
CA GLU A 95 -2.01 22.44 34.27
C GLU A 95 -3.10 21.36 34.06
N ASP A 96 -3.64 21.27 32.82
CA ASP A 96 -4.63 20.29 32.45
C ASP A 96 -3.97 18.91 32.26
N LYS A 97 -4.73 17.87 32.55
CA LYS A 97 -4.28 16.48 32.33
C LYS A 97 -4.86 15.95 31.02
N LEU A 98 -3.96 15.69 30.07
CA LEU A 98 -4.31 14.98 28.85
C LEU A 98 -4.37 13.47 29.10
N SER A 99 -5.27 12.80 28.40
CA SER A 99 -5.38 11.35 28.41
C SER A 99 -5.66 10.84 27.01
N SER A 100 -5.14 9.66 26.68
CA SER A 100 -5.43 9.02 25.41
C SER A 100 -6.83 8.42 25.41
N PRO A 101 -7.51 8.40 24.24
CA PRO A 101 -8.76 7.66 24.11
C PRO A 101 -8.49 6.15 24.23
N ARG A 102 -9.47 5.43 24.79
CA ARG A 102 -9.54 3.98 24.77
C ARG A 102 -10.64 3.56 23.82
N PHE A 103 -10.42 2.49 23.07
CA PHE A 103 -11.36 2.03 22.06
C PHE A 103 -11.92 0.67 22.44
N SER A 104 -13.25 0.55 22.43
CA SER A 104 -13.96 -0.69 22.78
C SER A 104 -14.32 -1.52 21.54
N SER A 105 -14.86 -0.91 20.51
CA SER A 105 -15.24 -1.59 19.28
C SER A 105 -14.43 -1.02 18.12
N VAL A 106 -13.73 -1.88 17.38
CA VAL A 106 -12.86 -1.46 16.30
C VAL A 106 -13.29 -2.12 15.01
N LEU A 107 -13.54 -1.30 14.00
CA LEU A 107 -13.72 -1.70 12.61
C LEU A 107 -12.59 -1.10 11.79
N ALA A 108 -11.98 -1.87 10.88
CA ALA A 108 -10.96 -1.38 9.99
C ALA A 108 -11.31 -1.63 8.53
N ALA A 109 -10.95 -0.69 7.68
CA ALA A 109 -11.04 -0.80 6.23
C ALA A 109 -9.66 -0.49 5.62
N SER A 110 -9.22 -1.33 4.71
CA SER A 110 -7.94 -1.20 4.03
C SER A 110 -8.05 -1.64 2.59
N PRO A 111 -7.51 -0.88 1.63
CA PRO A 111 -7.31 -1.40 0.29
C PRO A 111 -6.29 -2.53 0.25
N ASN A 112 -6.25 -3.25 -0.86
CA ASN A 112 -5.15 -4.14 -1.17
C ASN A 112 -3.99 -3.37 -1.80
N PHE A 113 -2.79 -3.63 -1.33
CA PHE A 113 -1.56 -2.95 -1.77
C PHE A 113 -0.56 -3.93 -2.38
N ASP A 114 0.10 -3.50 -3.43
CA ASP A 114 1.25 -4.16 -4.04
C ASP A 114 2.59 -3.51 -3.65
N LYS A 115 2.53 -2.30 -3.11
CA LYS A 115 3.69 -1.48 -2.72
C LYS A 115 3.37 -0.52 -1.58
N TYR A 116 4.37 0.07 -1.01
CA TYR A 116 4.27 1.19 -0.05
C TYR A 116 4.10 2.54 -0.77
N PRO A 117 3.54 3.55 -0.12
CA PRO A 117 3.00 3.53 1.24
C PRO A 117 1.73 2.70 1.36
N MET A 118 1.51 2.12 2.54
CA MET A 118 0.28 1.42 2.88
C MET A 118 -0.51 2.23 3.92
N TRP A 119 -1.83 2.07 3.91
CA TRP A 119 -2.69 2.75 4.87
C TRP A 119 -3.95 1.96 5.18
N PHE A 120 -4.57 2.28 6.27
CA PHE A 120 -5.91 1.82 6.61
C PHE A 120 -6.65 2.89 7.41
N ILE A 121 -7.97 2.78 7.45
CA ILE A 121 -8.81 3.57 8.33
C ILE A 121 -9.34 2.65 9.41
N ALA A 122 -9.17 3.04 10.67
CA ALA A 122 -9.77 2.37 11.80
C ALA A 122 -10.86 3.26 12.41
N PHE A 123 -12.02 2.68 12.64
CA PHE A 123 -13.10 3.29 13.39
C PHE A 123 -13.14 2.63 14.76
N GLY A 124 -13.02 3.42 15.81
CA GLY A 124 -13.08 2.92 17.17
C GLY A 124 -14.11 3.69 18.00
N ALA A 125 -15.04 2.98 18.64
CA ALA A 125 -15.89 3.58 19.65
C ALA A 125 -15.04 3.96 20.87
N VAL A 126 -15.09 5.22 21.29
CA VAL A 126 -14.33 5.68 22.46
C VAL A 126 -15.00 5.14 23.72
N ASP A 127 -14.20 4.47 24.56
CA ASP A 127 -14.67 3.87 25.81
C ASP A 127 -14.90 4.92 26.90
N LYS A 128 -15.81 5.84 26.60
CA LYS A 128 -16.29 6.88 27.52
C LYS A 128 -17.71 7.24 27.12
N LYS A 129 -18.58 7.35 28.11
CA LYS A 129 -19.99 7.70 27.88
C LYS A 129 -20.09 8.99 27.04
N ASP A 130 -20.93 8.95 26.04
CA ASP A 130 -21.22 10.07 25.11
C ASP A 130 -20.01 10.63 24.36
N ALA A 131 -18.92 9.85 24.24
CA ALA A 131 -17.70 10.29 23.57
C ALA A 131 -17.70 10.00 22.07
N GLY A 132 -18.71 9.27 21.55
CA GLY A 132 -18.81 8.91 20.13
C GLY A 132 -17.69 7.99 19.67
N SER A 133 -17.42 8.03 18.38
CA SER A 133 -16.36 7.23 17.73
C SER A 133 -15.28 8.12 17.15
N GLN A 134 -14.11 7.54 16.91
CA GLN A 134 -13.04 8.21 16.16
C GLN A 134 -12.70 7.41 14.90
N ALA A 135 -12.51 8.12 13.80
CA ALA A 135 -11.91 7.60 12.58
C ALA A 135 -10.43 7.98 12.56
N LEU A 136 -9.56 6.99 12.51
CA LEU A 136 -8.10 7.17 12.50
C LEU A 136 -7.54 6.76 11.14
N LEU A 137 -6.83 7.65 10.48
CA LEU A 137 -6.03 7.32 9.31
C LEU A 137 -4.65 6.90 9.78
N VAL A 138 -4.27 5.67 9.45
CA VAL A 138 -3.00 5.06 9.85
C VAL A 138 -2.18 4.76 8.60
N THR A 139 -0.93 5.15 8.59
CA THR A 139 -0.03 5.01 7.44
C THR A 139 1.26 4.32 7.81
N ARG A 140 1.86 3.66 6.81
CA ARG A 140 3.17 3.04 6.88
C ARG A 140 3.92 3.28 5.59
N GLU A 141 5.03 3.99 5.65
CA GLU A 141 5.76 4.47 4.47
C GLU A 141 6.67 3.41 3.84
N SER A 142 7.18 2.48 4.65
CA SER A 142 8.05 1.39 4.18
C SER A 142 7.92 0.11 5.01
N ALA A 143 8.53 -0.98 4.56
CA ALA A 143 8.53 -2.25 5.27
C ALA A 143 9.27 -2.21 6.62
N THR A 144 10.21 -1.29 6.77
CA THR A 144 11.05 -1.12 7.97
C THR A 144 10.51 -0.10 8.97
N GLU A 145 9.50 0.66 8.56
CA GLU A 145 8.86 1.66 9.44
C GLU A 145 7.65 1.09 10.15
N GLU A 146 7.34 1.65 11.29
CA GLU A 146 6.14 1.31 12.06
C GLU A 146 4.91 2.05 11.52
N TRP A 147 3.74 1.57 11.90
CA TRP A 147 2.48 2.25 11.63
C TRP A 147 2.36 3.50 12.47
N THR A 148 1.99 4.62 11.86
CA THR A 148 1.78 5.90 12.53
C THR A 148 0.39 6.46 12.22
N VAL A 149 -0.23 7.12 13.20
CA VAL A 149 -1.52 7.78 13.01
C VAL A 149 -1.29 9.19 12.48
N THR A 150 -1.87 9.49 11.33
CA THR A 150 -1.75 10.79 10.65
C THR A 150 -2.90 11.72 10.92
N GLN A 151 -4.10 11.16 11.11
CA GLN A 151 -5.31 11.91 11.38
C GLN A 151 -6.19 11.15 12.35
N ALA A 152 -6.91 11.88 13.20
CA ALA A 152 -7.96 11.35 14.04
C ALA A 152 -9.13 12.34 14.01
N LEU A 153 -10.29 11.87 13.56
CA LEU A 153 -11.50 12.65 13.38
C LEU A 153 -12.57 12.12 14.32
N PHE A 154 -13.28 13.02 14.97
CA PHE A 154 -14.48 12.65 15.74
C PHE A 154 -15.60 12.31 14.75
N VAL A 155 -16.29 11.20 15.02
CA VAL A 155 -17.44 10.75 14.24
C VAL A 155 -18.61 10.55 15.24
N PRO A 156 -19.70 11.31 15.10
CA PRO A 156 -20.91 11.05 15.88
C PRO A 156 -21.42 9.62 15.63
N ASP A 157 -21.99 8.99 16.65
CA ASP A 157 -22.41 7.57 16.57
C ASP A 157 -23.45 7.31 15.48
N ASP A 158 -24.31 8.30 15.19
CA ASP A 158 -25.32 8.26 14.12
C ASP A 158 -24.73 8.42 12.70
N GLN A 159 -23.45 8.76 12.59
CA GLN A 159 -22.74 8.98 11.34
C GLN A 159 -21.63 7.94 11.07
N VAL A 160 -21.52 6.93 11.92
CA VAL A 160 -20.56 5.85 11.65
C VAL A 160 -21.00 5.09 10.40
N PRO A 161 -20.20 5.06 9.32
CA PRO A 161 -20.58 4.38 8.10
C PRO A 161 -20.77 2.88 8.33
N GLY A 162 -21.87 2.33 7.80
CA GLY A 162 -21.95 0.89 7.61
C GLY A 162 -21.04 0.49 6.46
N PHE A 163 -19.98 -0.24 6.74
CA PHE A 163 -19.14 -0.81 5.68
C PHE A 163 -19.63 -2.21 5.35
N GLU A 164 -19.90 -2.43 4.07
CA GLU A 164 -19.91 -3.80 3.55
C GLU A 164 -18.44 -4.23 3.47
N VAL A 165 -18.06 -5.19 4.29
CA VAL A 165 -16.72 -5.78 4.23
C VAL A 165 -16.81 -6.93 3.25
N ASP A 166 -16.16 -6.81 2.11
CA ASP A 166 -15.90 -7.96 1.25
C ASP A 166 -15.01 -8.93 2.06
N GLU A 167 -15.61 -10.04 2.43
CA GLU A 167 -14.88 -11.19 2.98
C GLU A 167 -14.12 -11.84 1.81
N GLY A 168 -12.93 -11.31 1.50
CA GLY A 168 -12.05 -11.80 0.44
C GLY A 168 -11.43 -13.17 0.73
#